data_e99bf532dee84bf04aebe6034d291989
#
_entry.id   e99bf532dee84bf04aebe6034d291989
#
_cell.length_a   1.000
_cell.length_b   1.000
_cell.length_c   1.000
_cell.angle_alpha   90.00
_cell.angle_beta   90.00
_cell.angle_gamma   90.00
#
_symmetry.space_group_name_H-M   'P 1'
#
loop_
_entity.id
_entity.type
_entity.pdbx_description
1 polymer ?
#
loop_
_entity_poly.entity_id
_entity_poly.type
_entity_poly.pdbx_seq_one_letter_code
_entity_poly.pdbx_strand_id
1 'polypeptide(L)'
;MARLIDGKEIAESIYENINLRVRELRGRGVIPKLAVVLVGDNPASRLYVNSKEKRARENGIETEEHHLDGSVAEAQVMELIKKLNTDDTVHGILVQLPLPEHMDKLRVLSCISPGKDVDGLHAVNAGALMTGNRGFIPCTPKGILHLVKSTGIDIAGKRCAVVGRSSLVGKPAALLMLNSDATVTVCHSKTENLGSITKEADILISAAGRPKLITADMVKPGAVVIDVGQNKIDGKWCGDVDFEPVEKIAGYITPVPGGVGPMTIAMLMENTVEAAENTIVG
;
A
#
# COMPACT_ATOMS: atom_id res chain seq x y z
N MET A 1 9.21 -26.54 -2.53
CA MET A 1 9.49 -25.12 -2.21
C MET A 1 8.47 -24.26 -2.92
N ALA A 2 8.00 -23.21 -2.25
CA ALA A 2 7.08 -22.24 -2.82
C ALA A 2 7.70 -21.50 -4.01
N ARG A 3 6.85 -21.03 -4.93
CA ARG A 3 7.27 -20.03 -5.93
C ARG A 3 7.36 -18.66 -5.24
N LEU A 4 8.49 -17.98 -5.43
CA LEU A 4 8.64 -16.61 -4.92
C LEU A 4 7.76 -15.65 -5.74
N ILE A 5 7.07 -14.77 -5.03
CA ILE A 5 6.34 -13.65 -5.64
C ILE A 5 7.26 -12.44 -5.56
N ASP A 6 8.03 -12.20 -6.63
CA ASP A 6 8.97 -11.07 -6.69
C ASP A 6 8.22 -9.77 -6.97
N GLY A 7 8.01 -8.98 -5.90
CA GLY A 7 7.32 -7.70 -6.01
C GLY A 7 8.10 -6.64 -6.78
N LYS A 8 9.43 -6.79 -6.93
CA LYS A 8 10.22 -5.87 -7.76
C LYS A 8 9.96 -6.11 -9.24
N GLU A 9 9.98 -7.37 -9.67
CA GLU A 9 9.70 -7.76 -11.06
C GLU A 9 8.28 -7.34 -11.46
N ILE A 10 7.30 -7.60 -10.59
CA ILE A 10 5.91 -7.21 -10.84
C ILE A 10 5.76 -5.69 -10.89
N ALA A 11 6.43 -4.95 -10.02
CA ALA A 11 6.42 -3.49 -10.03
C ALA A 11 7.01 -2.91 -11.33
N GLU A 12 8.08 -3.51 -11.89
CA GLU A 12 8.65 -3.04 -13.16
C GLU A 12 7.63 -3.14 -14.31
N SER A 13 6.86 -4.23 -14.40
CA SER A 13 5.80 -4.34 -15.42
C SER A 13 4.70 -3.28 -15.28
N ILE A 14 4.40 -2.87 -14.04
CA ILE A 14 3.45 -1.77 -13.77
C ILE A 14 4.06 -0.43 -14.19
N TYR A 15 5.35 -0.20 -13.93
CA TYR A 15 6.02 1.02 -14.37
C TYR A 15 6.06 1.16 -15.90
N GLU A 16 6.18 0.06 -16.65
CA GLU A 16 6.06 0.10 -18.11
C GLU A 16 4.69 0.65 -18.56
N ASN A 17 3.62 0.18 -17.94
CA ASN A 17 2.26 0.69 -18.21
C ASN A 17 2.11 2.16 -17.78
N ILE A 18 2.61 2.53 -16.60
CA ILE A 18 2.63 3.93 -16.12
C ILE A 18 3.33 4.83 -17.12
N ASN A 19 4.49 4.43 -17.66
CA ASN A 19 5.25 5.21 -18.61
C ASN A 19 4.47 5.47 -19.92
N LEU A 20 3.69 4.50 -20.39
CA LEU A 20 2.81 4.68 -21.55
C LEU A 20 1.74 5.74 -21.27
N ARG A 21 1.02 5.60 -20.16
CA ARG A 21 -0.03 6.53 -19.73
C ARG A 21 0.50 7.95 -19.52
N VAL A 22 1.69 8.09 -18.90
CA VAL A 22 2.36 9.40 -18.72
C VAL A 22 2.69 10.05 -20.06
N ARG A 23 3.15 9.28 -21.05
CA ARG A 23 3.40 9.82 -22.41
C ARG A 23 2.12 10.33 -23.06
N GLU A 24 1.02 9.60 -22.93
CA GLU A 24 -0.29 10.01 -23.45
C GLU A 24 -0.79 11.29 -22.77
N LEU A 25 -0.68 11.40 -21.45
CA LEU A 25 -1.02 12.59 -20.68
C LEU A 25 -0.20 13.81 -21.13
N ARG A 26 1.12 13.64 -21.27
CA ARG A 26 2.01 14.70 -21.77
C ARG A 26 1.65 15.16 -23.19
N GLY A 27 1.23 14.23 -24.05
CA GLY A 27 0.71 14.55 -25.39
C GLY A 27 -0.55 15.42 -25.37
N ARG A 28 -1.28 15.43 -24.24
CA ARG A 28 -2.45 16.27 -23.97
C ARG A 28 -2.13 17.52 -23.14
N GLY A 29 -0.85 17.78 -22.86
CA GLY A 29 -0.41 18.93 -22.08
C GLY A 29 -0.52 18.76 -20.56
N VAL A 30 -0.79 17.54 -20.05
CA VAL A 30 -0.88 17.23 -18.62
C VAL A 30 0.37 16.46 -18.18
N ILE A 31 1.04 16.97 -17.14
CA ILE A 31 2.20 16.32 -16.53
C ILE A 31 1.78 15.87 -15.13
N PRO A 32 1.67 14.56 -14.87
CA PRO A 32 1.33 14.08 -13.53
C PRO A 32 2.30 14.63 -12.48
N LYS A 33 1.78 15.17 -11.38
CA LYS A 33 2.57 15.78 -10.31
C LYS A 33 2.10 15.30 -8.94
N LEU A 34 3.06 14.84 -8.13
CA LEU A 34 2.88 14.38 -6.76
C LEU A 34 3.49 15.38 -5.78
N ALA A 35 2.68 15.99 -4.93
CA ALA A 35 3.14 16.75 -3.79
C ALA A 35 3.36 15.82 -2.59
N VAL A 36 4.55 15.87 -1.99
CA VAL A 36 4.92 15.06 -0.84
C VAL A 36 5.14 15.97 0.36
N VAL A 37 4.34 15.79 1.41
CA VAL A 37 4.47 16.52 2.67
C VAL A 37 5.16 15.64 3.69
N LEU A 38 6.35 16.07 4.15
CA LEU A 38 7.13 15.41 5.19
C LEU A 38 7.25 16.34 6.40
N VAL A 39 6.90 15.85 7.59
CA VAL A 39 6.99 16.60 8.82
C VAL A 39 8.01 15.95 9.75
N GLY A 40 9.05 16.70 10.12
CA GLY A 40 10.17 16.24 10.94
C GLY A 40 11.22 15.43 10.18
N ASP A 41 12.24 14.98 10.92
CA ASP A 41 13.48 14.40 10.37
C ASP A 41 13.60 12.88 10.66
N ASN A 42 12.49 12.14 10.69
CA ASN A 42 12.57 10.70 10.89
C ASN A 42 13.36 10.04 9.73
N PRO A 43 14.50 9.36 10.02
CA PRO A 43 15.38 8.84 8.97
C PRO A 43 14.69 7.78 8.08
N ALA A 44 13.80 6.98 8.65
CA ALA A 44 13.06 5.99 7.88
C ALA A 44 12.07 6.68 6.92
N SER A 45 11.34 7.70 7.37
CA SER A 45 10.44 8.49 6.53
C SER A 45 11.19 9.16 5.38
N ARG A 46 12.38 9.73 5.64
CA ARG A 46 13.23 10.35 4.62
C ARG A 46 13.66 9.35 3.55
N LEU A 47 14.09 8.14 3.93
CA LEU A 47 14.45 7.09 2.98
C LEU A 47 13.26 6.68 2.09
N TYR A 48 12.06 6.59 2.66
CA TYR A 48 10.84 6.28 1.89
C TYR A 48 10.47 7.40 0.92
N VAL A 49 10.53 8.67 1.35
CA VAL A 49 10.28 9.83 0.48
C VAL A 49 11.27 9.84 -0.68
N ASN A 50 12.57 9.72 -0.41
CA ASN A 50 13.60 9.68 -1.45
C ASN A 50 13.36 8.56 -2.47
N SER A 51 12.94 7.38 -2.00
CA SER A 51 12.65 6.25 -2.90
C SER A 51 11.41 6.52 -3.77
N LYS A 52 10.36 7.12 -3.21
CA LYS A 52 9.14 7.50 -3.95
C LYS A 52 9.42 8.56 -4.99
N GLU A 53 10.17 9.62 -4.63
CA GLU A 53 10.55 10.68 -5.56
C GLU A 53 11.44 10.18 -6.70
N LYS A 54 12.41 9.33 -6.36
CA LYS A 54 13.27 8.71 -7.39
C LYS A 54 12.41 7.95 -8.41
N ARG A 55 11.51 7.09 -7.95
CA ARG A 55 10.62 6.31 -8.83
C ARG A 55 9.65 7.20 -9.60
N ALA A 56 9.13 8.26 -9.00
CA ALA A 56 8.29 9.23 -9.70
C ALA A 56 9.04 9.85 -10.88
N ARG A 57 10.24 10.38 -10.66
CA ARG A 57 11.07 11.01 -11.70
C ARG A 57 11.45 10.02 -12.81
N GLU A 58 11.84 8.79 -12.45
CA GLU A 58 12.15 7.73 -13.42
C GLU A 58 10.97 7.40 -14.35
N ASN A 59 9.73 7.60 -13.86
CA ASN A 59 8.50 7.34 -14.60
C ASN A 59 7.82 8.61 -15.16
N GLY A 60 8.55 9.74 -15.20
CA GLY A 60 8.07 10.97 -15.80
C GLY A 60 6.98 11.70 -15.01
N ILE A 61 6.81 11.38 -13.72
CA ILE A 61 5.92 12.06 -12.78
C ILE A 61 6.75 13.15 -12.07
N GLU A 62 6.27 14.38 -12.07
CA GLU A 62 6.90 15.47 -11.32
C GLU A 62 6.65 15.30 -9.81
N THR A 63 7.61 15.74 -9.01
CA THR A 63 7.49 15.71 -7.54
C THR A 63 7.78 17.08 -6.96
N GLU A 64 7.00 17.45 -5.96
CA GLU A 64 7.19 18.67 -5.16
C GLU A 64 7.23 18.28 -3.68
N GLU A 65 8.43 18.39 -3.07
CA GLU A 65 8.61 18.06 -1.65
C GLU A 65 8.38 19.30 -0.79
N HIS A 66 7.54 19.16 0.23
CA HIS A 66 7.33 20.11 1.32
C HIS A 66 7.85 19.51 2.62
N HIS A 67 9.09 19.83 2.97
CA HIS A 67 9.68 19.42 4.24
C HIS A 67 9.44 20.48 5.30
N LEU A 68 8.70 20.11 6.35
CA LEU A 68 8.34 20.96 7.46
C LEU A 68 9.07 20.50 8.74
N ASP A 69 9.43 21.47 9.59
CA ASP A 69 10.02 21.18 10.89
C ASP A 69 9.10 20.32 11.75
N GLY A 70 9.67 19.41 12.57
CA GLY A 70 8.89 18.51 13.43
C GLY A 70 8.07 19.22 14.51
N SER A 71 8.37 20.50 14.80
CA SER A 71 7.63 21.34 15.75
C SER A 71 6.53 22.19 15.10
N VAL A 72 6.36 22.12 13.76
CA VAL A 72 5.36 22.90 13.04
C VAL A 72 3.96 22.63 13.61
N ALA A 73 3.14 23.68 13.71
CA ALA A 73 1.77 23.52 14.18
C ALA A 73 0.91 22.72 13.16
N GLU A 74 0.06 21.83 13.63
CA GLU A 74 -0.89 21.05 12.80
C GLU A 74 -1.67 21.94 11.81
N ALA A 75 -2.12 23.13 12.28
CA ALA A 75 -2.85 24.06 11.45
C ALA A 75 -2.07 24.53 10.21
N GLN A 76 -0.74 24.69 10.32
CA GLN A 76 0.10 25.09 9.18
C GLN A 76 0.23 23.95 8.15
N VAL A 77 0.32 22.71 8.60
CA VAL A 77 0.28 21.52 7.72
C VAL A 77 -1.05 21.45 6.97
N MET A 78 -2.15 21.66 7.69
CA MET A 78 -3.49 21.67 7.09
C MET A 78 -3.68 22.82 6.10
N GLU A 79 -3.11 24.00 6.37
CA GLU A 79 -3.15 25.13 5.44
C GLU A 79 -2.35 24.84 4.17
N LEU A 80 -1.17 24.22 4.29
CA LEU A 80 -0.41 23.78 3.13
C LEU A 80 -1.21 22.79 2.27
N ILE A 81 -1.84 21.77 2.89
CA ILE A 81 -2.67 20.80 2.17
C ILE A 81 -3.83 21.50 1.45
N LYS A 82 -4.48 22.51 2.06
CA LYS A 82 -5.54 23.28 1.40
C LYS A 82 -5.03 24.03 0.18
N LYS A 83 -3.82 24.61 0.22
CA LYS A 83 -3.19 25.24 -0.95
C LYS A 83 -2.92 24.22 -2.05
N LEU A 84 -2.38 23.06 -1.71
CA LEU A 84 -2.14 21.97 -2.67
C LEU A 84 -3.44 21.42 -3.28
N ASN A 85 -4.54 21.38 -2.52
CA ASN A 85 -5.84 20.98 -3.03
C ASN A 85 -6.36 21.92 -4.14
N THR A 86 -6.06 23.22 -4.06
CA THR A 86 -6.51 24.24 -5.03
C THR A 86 -5.52 24.47 -6.17
N ASP A 87 -4.36 23.85 -6.13
CA ASP A 87 -3.37 23.92 -7.22
C ASP A 87 -3.70 22.87 -8.28
N ASP A 88 -4.19 23.33 -9.43
CA ASP A 88 -4.57 22.46 -10.56
C ASP A 88 -3.38 21.73 -11.19
N THR A 89 -2.15 22.14 -10.91
CA THR A 89 -0.95 21.43 -11.37
C THR A 89 -0.60 20.25 -10.50
N VAL A 90 -1.12 20.17 -9.26
CA VAL A 90 -0.92 19.06 -8.33
C VAL A 90 -2.03 18.04 -8.47
N HIS A 91 -1.70 16.82 -8.87
CA HIS A 91 -2.67 15.75 -9.11
C HIS A 91 -2.79 14.81 -7.91
N GLY A 92 -1.70 14.56 -7.20
CA GLY A 92 -1.67 13.73 -5.99
C GLY A 92 -1.03 14.43 -4.81
N ILE A 93 -1.55 14.18 -3.60
CA ILE A 93 -0.98 14.66 -2.34
C ILE A 93 -0.70 13.47 -1.45
N LEU A 94 0.55 13.36 -1.00
CA LEU A 94 1.01 12.36 -0.05
C LEU A 94 1.48 13.04 1.23
N VAL A 95 0.88 12.72 2.35
CA VAL A 95 1.41 13.06 3.68
C VAL A 95 2.16 11.87 4.23
N GLN A 96 3.48 11.98 4.34
CA GLN A 96 4.33 10.87 4.80
C GLN A 96 4.12 10.59 6.28
N LEU A 97 3.68 9.38 6.61
CA LEU A 97 3.54 8.90 7.98
C LEU A 97 4.84 8.27 8.50
N PRO A 98 5.09 8.27 9.82
CA PRO A 98 4.24 8.87 10.86
C PRO A 98 4.36 10.39 10.96
N LEU A 99 3.31 11.06 11.41
CA LEU A 99 3.33 12.46 11.82
C LEU A 99 3.84 12.57 13.27
N PRO A 100 4.34 13.75 13.70
CA PRO A 100 4.64 14.04 15.11
C PRO A 100 3.43 13.78 16.03
N GLU A 101 3.69 13.37 17.29
CA GLU A 101 2.65 12.95 18.25
C GLU A 101 1.62 14.05 18.59
N HIS A 102 1.99 15.31 18.47
CA HIS A 102 1.09 16.44 18.72
C HIS A 102 0.07 16.69 17.62
N MET A 103 0.14 15.94 16.49
CA MET A 103 -0.77 16.06 15.36
C MET A 103 -1.78 14.92 15.32
N ASP A 104 -3.03 15.26 15.06
CA ASP A 104 -4.06 14.27 14.76
C ASP A 104 -3.95 13.82 13.29
N LYS A 105 -3.42 12.62 13.10
CA LYS A 105 -3.26 12.01 11.79
C LYS A 105 -4.58 12.02 10.98
N LEU A 106 -5.70 11.71 11.61
CA LEU A 106 -6.99 11.62 10.90
C LEU A 106 -7.46 13.00 10.44
N ARG A 107 -7.27 14.03 11.28
CA ARG A 107 -7.59 15.40 10.90
C ARG A 107 -6.76 15.88 9.73
N VAL A 108 -5.45 15.65 9.77
CA VAL A 108 -4.53 16.05 8.70
C VAL A 108 -4.89 15.33 7.39
N LEU A 109 -5.04 14.02 7.40
CA LEU A 109 -5.38 13.25 6.20
C LEU A 109 -6.77 13.61 5.65
N SER A 110 -7.74 13.96 6.50
CA SER A 110 -9.07 14.41 6.07
C SER A 110 -9.08 15.78 5.38
N CYS A 111 -7.98 16.54 5.44
CA CYS A 111 -7.84 17.79 4.70
C CYS A 111 -7.48 17.59 3.23
N ILE A 112 -6.97 16.42 2.84
CA ILE A 112 -6.65 16.11 1.45
C ILE A 112 -7.97 15.97 0.69
N SER A 113 -8.08 16.58 -0.48
CA SER A 113 -9.22 16.34 -1.36
C SER A 113 -9.27 14.87 -1.77
N PRO A 114 -10.43 14.17 -1.67
CA PRO A 114 -10.53 12.76 -2.04
C PRO A 114 -10.00 12.44 -3.43
N GLY A 115 -10.15 13.35 -4.40
CA GLY A 115 -9.63 13.22 -5.76
C GLY A 115 -8.11 13.39 -5.89
N LYS A 116 -7.43 13.87 -4.83
CA LYS A 116 -5.96 14.01 -4.78
C LYS A 116 -5.31 13.11 -3.69
N ASP A 117 -6.12 12.34 -2.95
CA ASP A 117 -5.66 11.38 -1.94
C ASP A 117 -5.15 10.10 -2.61
N VAL A 118 -3.99 10.20 -3.25
CA VAL A 118 -3.40 9.09 -4.01
C VAL A 118 -2.84 7.97 -3.14
N ASP A 119 -2.72 8.17 -1.83
CA ASP A 119 -2.41 7.09 -0.88
C ASP A 119 -3.68 6.31 -0.44
N GLY A 120 -4.88 6.83 -0.78
CA GLY A 120 -6.17 6.19 -0.57
C GLY A 120 -6.61 6.09 0.89
N LEU A 121 -6.17 7.02 1.75
CA LEU A 121 -6.41 6.98 3.20
C LEU A 121 -7.58 7.84 3.66
N HIS A 122 -8.14 8.67 2.80
CA HIS A 122 -9.28 9.53 3.10
C HIS A 122 -10.55 8.71 3.32
N ALA A 123 -11.38 9.10 4.28
CA ALA A 123 -12.60 8.37 4.64
C ALA A 123 -13.58 8.17 3.46
N VAL A 124 -13.63 9.10 2.51
CA VAL A 124 -14.45 8.98 1.29
C VAL A 124 -13.95 7.82 0.43
N ASN A 125 -12.64 7.71 0.21
CA ASN A 125 -12.04 6.62 -0.56
C ASN A 125 -12.20 5.28 0.16
N ALA A 126 -12.06 5.25 1.48
CA ALA A 126 -12.33 4.06 2.28
C ALA A 126 -13.82 3.62 2.20
N GLY A 127 -14.76 4.58 2.19
CA GLY A 127 -16.19 4.34 1.98
C GLY A 127 -16.48 3.81 0.57
N ALA A 128 -15.83 4.37 -0.45
CA ALA A 128 -15.95 3.89 -1.83
C ALA A 128 -15.46 2.44 -1.96
N LEU A 129 -14.31 2.09 -1.36
CA LEU A 129 -13.81 0.72 -1.33
C LEU A 129 -14.80 -0.23 -0.63
N MET A 130 -15.39 0.18 0.50
CA MET A 130 -16.33 -0.63 1.24
C MET A 130 -17.62 -0.91 0.44
N THR A 131 -18.08 0.06 -0.35
CA THR A 131 -19.31 -0.04 -1.14
C THR A 131 -19.09 -0.55 -2.58
N GLY A 132 -17.85 -0.87 -2.95
CA GLY A 132 -17.49 -1.29 -4.31
C GLY A 132 -17.57 -0.16 -5.35
N ASN A 133 -17.60 1.09 -4.90
CA ASN A 133 -17.61 2.27 -5.77
C ASN A 133 -16.19 2.70 -6.18
N ARG A 134 -16.11 3.57 -7.19
CA ARG A 134 -14.84 4.14 -7.66
C ARG A 134 -14.25 5.09 -6.61
N GLY A 135 -12.98 4.94 -6.34
CA GLY A 135 -12.17 5.76 -5.43
C GLY A 135 -10.73 5.25 -5.40
N PHE A 136 -9.81 6.04 -4.83
CA PHE A 136 -8.44 5.59 -4.69
C PHE A 136 -8.33 4.47 -3.65
N ILE A 137 -7.73 3.37 -4.07
CA ILE A 137 -7.46 2.23 -3.21
C ILE A 137 -6.13 2.48 -2.49
N PRO A 138 -6.04 2.21 -1.16
CA PRO A 138 -4.78 2.34 -0.43
C PRO A 138 -3.65 1.56 -1.11
N CYS A 139 -2.48 2.22 -1.27
CA CYS A 139 -1.39 1.73 -2.10
C CYS A 139 -0.92 0.32 -1.71
N THR A 140 -0.65 0.06 -0.43
CA THR A 140 -0.20 -1.26 0.03
C THR A 140 -1.24 -2.35 -0.22
N PRO A 141 -2.52 -2.21 0.14
CA PRO A 141 -3.57 -3.17 -0.19
C PRO A 141 -3.76 -3.39 -1.70
N LYS A 142 -3.68 -2.34 -2.50
CA LYS A 142 -3.74 -2.44 -3.97
C LYS A 142 -2.59 -3.30 -4.49
N GLY A 143 -1.37 -3.07 -3.97
CA GLY A 143 -0.20 -3.90 -4.29
C GLY A 143 -0.36 -5.36 -3.86
N ILE A 144 -0.93 -5.63 -2.68
CA ILE A 144 -1.23 -6.99 -2.21
C ILE A 144 -2.16 -7.71 -3.20
N LEU A 145 -3.22 -7.06 -3.68
CA LEU A 145 -4.13 -7.65 -4.66
C LEU A 145 -3.41 -8.01 -5.96
N HIS A 146 -2.52 -7.12 -6.46
CA HIS A 146 -1.70 -7.41 -7.63
C HIS A 146 -0.77 -8.62 -7.43
N LEU A 147 -0.12 -8.72 -6.26
CA LEU A 147 0.72 -9.87 -5.92
C LEU A 147 -0.07 -11.18 -5.87
N VAL A 148 -1.27 -11.18 -5.29
CA VAL A 148 -2.14 -12.37 -5.29
C VAL A 148 -2.53 -12.74 -6.72
N LYS A 149 -2.98 -11.78 -7.53
CA LYS A 149 -3.38 -12.01 -8.92
C LYS A 149 -2.23 -12.53 -9.79
N SER A 150 -0.98 -12.09 -9.55
CA SER A 150 0.19 -12.54 -10.31
C SER A 150 0.49 -14.04 -10.16
N THR A 151 -0.03 -14.69 -9.12
CA THR A 151 0.11 -16.14 -8.94
C THR A 151 -0.78 -16.96 -9.89
N GLY A 152 -1.76 -16.31 -10.52
CA GLY A 152 -2.76 -16.98 -11.35
C GLY A 152 -3.86 -17.70 -10.55
N ILE A 153 -3.90 -17.56 -9.23
CA ILE A 153 -4.99 -18.13 -8.43
C ILE A 153 -6.31 -17.44 -8.78
N ASP A 154 -7.36 -18.22 -8.98
CA ASP A 154 -8.72 -17.68 -9.00
C ASP A 154 -9.12 -17.33 -7.55
N ILE A 155 -9.31 -16.04 -7.27
CA ILE A 155 -9.63 -15.55 -5.91
C ILE A 155 -11.07 -15.90 -5.54
N ALA A 156 -11.98 -15.99 -6.53
CA ALA A 156 -13.38 -16.26 -6.29
C ALA A 156 -13.58 -17.60 -5.56
N GLY A 157 -14.36 -17.59 -4.49
CA GLY A 157 -14.66 -18.76 -3.67
C GLY A 157 -13.50 -19.23 -2.77
N LYS A 158 -12.31 -18.61 -2.79
CA LYS A 158 -11.19 -19.00 -1.92
C LYS A 158 -11.37 -18.47 -0.50
N ARG A 159 -10.83 -19.22 0.45
CA ARG A 159 -10.71 -18.77 1.84
C ARG A 159 -9.50 -17.88 1.97
N CYS A 160 -9.71 -16.61 2.37
CA CYS A 160 -8.65 -15.65 2.61
C CYS A 160 -8.59 -15.31 4.10
N ALA A 161 -7.45 -15.52 4.74
CA ALA A 161 -7.20 -15.03 6.10
C ALA A 161 -6.31 -13.80 6.06
N VAL A 162 -6.77 -12.70 6.68
CA VAL A 162 -6.01 -11.46 6.83
C VAL A 162 -5.65 -11.30 8.30
N VAL A 163 -4.37 -11.43 8.62
CA VAL A 163 -3.84 -11.27 9.99
C VAL A 163 -3.37 -9.84 10.20
N GLY A 164 -4.18 -9.06 10.91
CA GLY A 164 -4.03 -7.63 11.12
C GLY A 164 -5.28 -6.88 10.69
N ARG A 165 -5.64 -5.80 11.43
CA ARG A 165 -6.86 -5.02 11.17
C ARG A 165 -6.62 -3.51 11.20
N SER A 166 -5.42 -3.08 10.80
CA SER A 166 -5.13 -1.66 10.67
C SER A 166 -6.01 -1.02 9.58
N SER A 167 -6.32 0.27 9.74
CA SER A 167 -7.04 1.04 8.71
C SER A 167 -6.21 1.27 7.45
N LEU A 168 -4.88 1.18 7.57
CA LEU A 168 -3.96 1.40 6.45
C LEU A 168 -3.80 0.16 5.54
N VAL A 169 -3.85 -1.04 6.12
CA VAL A 169 -3.52 -2.26 5.39
C VAL A 169 -4.56 -3.37 5.60
N GLY A 170 -4.73 -3.86 6.82
CA GLY A 170 -5.50 -5.10 7.06
C GLY A 170 -6.96 -4.99 6.66
N LYS A 171 -7.66 -3.94 7.09
CA LYS A 171 -9.07 -3.72 6.71
C LYS A 171 -9.24 -3.53 5.20
N PRO A 172 -8.51 -2.62 4.53
CA PRO A 172 -8.66 -2.45 3.09
C PRO A 172 -8.21 -3.68 2.29
N ALA A 173 -7.20 -4.44 2.71
CA ALA A 173 -6.84 -5.70 2.06
C ALA A 173 -7.98 -6.73 2.17
N ALA A 174 -8.61 -6.83 3.33
CA ALA A 174 -9.77 -7.71 3.52
C ALA A 174 -10.93 -7.31 2.62
N LEU A 175 -11.22 -6.01 2.48
CA LEU A 175 -12.27 -5.52 1.58
C LEU A 175 -11.95 -5.82 0.11
N LEU A 176 -10.69 -5.66 -0.32
CA LEU A 176 -10.28 -5.99 -1.69
C LEU A 176 -10.44 -7.49 -2.00
N MET A 177 -10.09 -8.37 -1.07
CA MET A 177 -10.30 -9.80 -1.24
C MET A 177 -11.80 -10.14 -1.26
N LEU A 178 -12.61 -9.50 -0.39
CA LEU A 178 -14.07 -9.66 -0.38
C LEU A 178 -14.69 -9.18 -1.70
N ASN A 179 -14.29 -8.02 -2.20
CA ASN A 179 -14.74 -7.46 -3.48
C ASN A 179 -14.23 -8.28 -4.70
N SER A 180 -13.32 -9.21 -4.46
CA SER A 180 -12.84 -10.21 -5.44
C SER A 180 -13.47 -11.60 -5.20
N ASP A 181 -14.62 -11.64 -4.53
CA ASP A 181 -15.44 -12.84 -4.25
C ASP A 181 -14.76 -13.90 -3.36
N ALA A 182 -13.73 -13.53 -2.58
CA ALA A 182 -13.17 -14.42 -1.57
C ALA A 182 -14.04 -14.49 -0.31
N THR A 183 -14.02 -15.63 0.38
CA THR A 183 -14.51 -15.75 1.75
C THR A 183 -13.43 -15.27 2.71
N VAL A 184 -13.62 -14.12 3.37
CA VAL A 184 -12.57 -13.45 4.13
C VAL A 184 -12.77 -13.60 5.64
N THR A 185 -11.70 -14.01 6.33
CA THR A 185 -11.62 -13.97 7.79
C THR A 185 -10.54 -12.98 8.22
N VAL A 186 -10.91 -12.00 9.05
CA VAL A 186 -9.96 -11.02 9.61
C VAL A 186 -9.56 -11.43 11.02
N CYS A 187 -8.28 -11.69 11.21
CA CYS A 187 -7.67 -12.07 12.49
C CYS A 187 -6.91 -10.89 13.11
N HIS A 188 -6.81 -10.88 14.43
CA HIS A 188 -6.14 -9.81 15.17
C HIS A 188 -5.62 -10.30 16.52
N SER A 189 -5.00 -9.43 17.31
CA SER A 189 -4.39 -9.77 18.61
C SER A 189 -5.34 -10.36 19.66
N LYS A 190 -6.65 -10.35 19.42
CA LYS A 190 -7.68 -10.95 20.28
C LYS A 190 -8.29 -12.23 19.67
N THR A 191 -7.79 -12.65 18.51
CA THR A 191 -8.26 -13.89 17.86
C THR A 191 -7.71 -15.09 18.61
N GLU A 192 -8.60 -15.93 19.07
CA GLU A 192 -8.23 -17.21 19.68
C GLU A 192 -7.91 -18.25 18.61
N ASN A 193 -6.97 -19.15 18.90
CA ASN A 193 -6.57 -20.23 17.99
C ASN A 193 -6.24 -19.76 16.56
N LEU A 194 -5.44 -18.68 16.44
CA LEU A 194 -5.06 -18.09 15.15
C LEU A 194 -4.61 -19.15 14.14
N GLY A 195 -3.78 -20.10 14.55
CA GLY A 195 -3.24 -21.15 13.68
C GLY A 195 -4.32 -22.03 13.04
N SER A 196 -5.41 -22.33 13.74
CA SER A 196 -6.49 -23.15 13.19
C SER A 196 -7.22 -22.44 12.03
N ILE A 197 -7.34 -21.10 12.14
CA ILE A 197 -7.98 -20.27 11.12
C ILE A 197 -7.06 -20.12 9.89
N THR A 198 -5.80 -19.77 10.13
CA THR A 198 -4.86 -19.50 9.03
C THR A 198 -4.50 -20.76 8.26
N LYS A 199 -4.48 -21.93 8.90
CA LYS A 199 -4.22 -23.23 8.27
C LYS A 199 -5.29 -23.67 7.27
N GLU A 200 -6.47 -23.07 7.32
CA GLU A 200 -7.54 -23.35 6.34
C GLU A 200 -7.52 -22.41 5.14
N ALA A 201 -6.72 -21.34 5.19
CA ALA A 201 -6.71 -20.29 4.19
C ALA A 201 -5.96 -20.71 2.91
N ASP A 202 -6.59 -20.53 1.76
CA ASP A 202 -5.96 -20.65 0.44
C ASP A 202 -5.05 -19.45 0.15
N ILE A 203 -5.43 -18.29 0.70
CA ILE A 203 -4.69 -17.02 0.63
C ILE A 203 -4.49 -16.51 2.05
N LEU A 204 -3.24 -16.34 2.47
CA LEU A 204 -2.88 -15.81 3.78
C LEU A 204 -2.13 -14.49 3.62
N ILE A 205 -2.71 -13.41 4.15
CA ILE A 205 -2.11 -12.07 4.16
C ILE A 205 -1.73 -11.75 5.60
N SER A 206 -0.43 -11.61 5.88
CA SER A 206 0.06 -11.24 7.21
C SER A 206 0.48 -9.77 7.26
N ALA A 207 -0.26 -8.96 8.02
CA ALA A 207 -0.06 -7.53 8.23
C ALA A 207 -0.18 -7.17 9.72
N ALA A 208 0.43 -7.99 10.58
CA ALA A 208 0.37 -7.87 12.02
C ALA A 208 1.46 -6.98 12.62
N GLY A 209 2.56 -6.75 11.89
CA GLY A 209 3.74 -6.03 12.38
C GLY A 209 4.43 -6.77 13.54
N ARG A 210 4.40 -8.10 13.52
CA ARG A 210 5.03 -8.96 14.53
C ARG A 210 5.95 -9.97 13.84
N PRO A 211 7.26 -9.88 14.10
CA PRO A 211 8.23 -10.73 13.40
C PRO A 211 7.95 -12.21 13.65
N LYS A 212 7.98 -13.00 12.60
CA LYS A 212 7.85 -14.47 12.62
C LYS A 212 6.60 -15.00 13.34
N LEU A 213 5.51 -14.23 13.34
CA LEU A 213 4.23 -14.62 13.96
C LEU A 213 3.63 -15.85 13.29
N ILE A 214 3.74 -15.92 11.95
CA ILE A 214 3.16 -17.00 11.14
C ILE A 214 4.23 -18.09 10.95
N THR A 215 3.98 -19.24 11.55
CA THR A 215 4.84 -20.43 11.49
C THR A 215 4.30 -21.46 10.49
N ALA A 216 5.11 -22.45 10.13
CA ALA A 216 4.76 -23.44 9.12
C ALA A 216 3.49 -24.26 9.44
N ASP A 217 3.28 -24.58 10.71
CA ASP A 217 2.09 -25.33 11.18
C ASP A 217 0.79 -24.51 11.08
N MET A 218 0.90 -23.20 10.87
CA MET A 218 -0.21 -22.26 10.68
C MET A 218 -0.57 -22.01 9.20
N VAL A 219 0.12 -22.63 8.27
CA VAL A 219 -0.07 -22.41 6.82
C VAL A 219 -0.62 -23.66 6.15
N LYS A 220 -1.63 -23.48 5.31
CA LYS A 220 -2.18 -24.55 4.46
C LYS A 220 -1.16 -24.94 3.39
N PRO A 221 -0.86 -26.23 3.20
CA PRO A 221 -0.01 -26.67 2.08
C PRO A 221 -0.54 -26.15 0.74
N GLY A 222 0.35 -25.52 -0.03
CA GLY A 222 0.00 -24.94 -1.33
C GLY A 222 -0.64 -23.55 -1.29
N ALA A 223 -0.82 -22.93 -0.13
CA ALA A 223 -1.40 -21.58 0.01
C ALA A 223 -0.54 -20.50 -0.65
N VAL A 224 -1.20 -19.41 -1.03
CA VAL A 224 -0.55 -18.14 -1.39
C VAL A 224 -0.32 -17.34 -0.10
N VAL A 225 0.92 -17.01 0.22
CA VAL A 225 1.31 -16.28 1.43
C VAL A 225 1.88 -14.92 1.07
N ILE A 226 1.20 -13.87 1.51
CA ILE A 226 1.63 -12.47 1.34
C ILE A 226 2.09 -11.93 2.69
N ASP A 227 3.37 -11.71 2.83
CA ASP A 227 3.98 -11.11 4.02
C ASP A 227 4.15 -9.60 3.85
N VAL A 228 3.37 -8.85 4.61
CA VAL A 228 3.37 -7.37 4.61
C VAL A 228 4.27 -6.83 5.72
N GLY A 229 4.71 -7.69 6.63
CA GLY A 229 5.52 -7.32 7.78
C GLY A 229 6.83 -6.63 7.37
N GLN A 230 7.15 -5.55 8.05
CA GLN A 230 8.44 -4.87 7.94
C GLN A 230 9.02 -4.69 9.35
N ASN A 231 9.68 -5.71 9.82
CA ASN A 231 10.24 -5.77 11.15
C ASN A 231 11.77 -5.77 11.08
N LYS A 232 12.43 -5.44 12.18
CA LYS A 232 13.88 -5.61 12.33
C LYS A 232 14.18 -6.48 13.53
N ILE A 233 14.99 -7.54 13.32
CA ILE A 233 15.60 -8.35 14.36
C ILE A 233 17.13 -8.24 14.18
N ASP A 234 17.86 -7.83 15.19
CA ASP A 234 19.32 -7.67 15.17
C ASP A 234 19.82 -6.87 13.95
N GLY A 235 19.12 -5.79 13.60
CA GLY A 235 19.43 -4.92 12.47
C GLY A 235 19.06 -5.46 11.09
N LYS A 236 18.61 -6.70 10.98
CA LYS A 236 18.16 -7.33 9.72
C LYS A 236 16.65 -7.20 9.53
N TRP A 237 16.24 -6.93 8.30
CA TRP A 237 14.83 -6.92 7.94
C TRP A 237 14.25 -8.33 7.93
N CYS A 238 13.05 -8.48 8.49
CA CYS A 238 12.26 -9.71 8.42
C CYS A 238 10.77 -9.36 8.33
N GLY A 239 9.98 -10.31 7.85
CA GLY A 239 8.53 -10.21 7.80
C GLY A 239 7.82 -10.71 9.05
N ASP A 240 6.50 -10.79 8.96
CA ASP A 240 5.63 -11.41 9.96
C ASP A 240 5.64 -12.96 9.82
N VAL A 241 6.12 -13.47 8.70
CA VAL A 241 6.16 -14.91 8.40
C VAL A 241 7.56 -15.47 8.73
N ASP A 242 7.62 -16.62 9.35
CA ASP A 242 8.87 -17.39 9.48
C ASP A 242 9.20 -18.05 8.14
N PHE A 243 9.94 -17.29 7.31
CA PHE A 243 10.05 -17.50 5.87
C PHE A 243 10.54 -18.89 5.48
N GLU A 244 11.70 -19.33 5.98
CA GLU A 244 12.33 -20.59 5.54
C GLU A 244 11.49 -21.85 5.80
N PRO A 245 10.83 -22.02 6.97
CA PRO A 245 9.94 -23.14 7.19
C PRO A 245 8.66 -23.05 6.35
N VAL A 246 8.07 -21.83 6.21
CA VAL A 246 6.82 -21.61 5.47
C VAL A 246 7.02 -21.80 3.97
N GLU A 247 8.16 -21.39 3.40
CA GLU A 247 8.50 -21.60 1.99
C GLU A 247 8.42 -23.08 1.58
N LYS A 248 8.71 -24.01 2.50
CA LYS A 248 8.65 -25.46 2.22
C LYS A 248 7.23 -25.98 2.07
N ILE A 249 6.24 -25.25 2.57
CA ILE A 249 4.82 -25.68 2.66
C ILE A 249 3.92 -24.89 1.73
N ALA A 250 4.13 -23.58 1.62
CA ALA A 250 3.36 -22.68 0.77
C ALA A 250 3.51 -23.05 -0.73
N GLY A 251 2.50 -22.71 -1.53
CA GLY A 251 2.59 -22.75 -2.99
C GLY A 251 3.31 -21.53 -3.55
N TYR A 252 3.01 -20.36 -2.96
CA TYR A 252 3.58 -19.05 -3.30
C TYR A 252 3.87 -18.25 -2.04
N ILE A 253 4.94 -17.46 -2.05
CA ILE A 253 5.32 -16.63 -0.89
C ILE A 253 6.04 -15.35 -1.35
N THR A 254 5.75 -14.22 -0.71
CA THR A 254 6.50 -12.98 -0.91
C THR A 254 7.75 -12.95 -0.02
N PRO A 255 8.92 -12.51 -0.52
CA PRO A 255 10.09 -12.26 0.31
C PRO A 255 9.97 -10.93 1.07
N VAL A 256 10.66 -10.82 2.21
CA VAL A 256 10.85 -9.55 2.92
C VAL A 256 12.36 -9.34 3.18
N PRO A 257 12.97 -8.30 2.60
CA PRO A 257 12.42 -7.31 1.67
C PRO A 257 12.23 -7.83 0.22
N GLY A 258 11.46 -7.11 -0.59
CA GLY A 258 11.34 -7.36 -2.03
C GLY A 258 9.95 -7.81 -2.51
N GLY A 259 9.03 -8.13 -1.59
CA GLY A 259 7.64 -8.46 -1.91
C GLY A 259 6.74 -7.20 -1.97
N VAL A 260 6.02 -6.92 -0.89
CA VAL A 260 4.99 -5.86 -0.84
C VAL A 260 5.55 -4.43 -0.94
N GLY A 261 6.74 -4.17 -0.38
CA GLY A 261 7.32 -2.81 -0.36
C GLY A 261 7.43 -2.14 -1.73
N PRO A 262 8.06 -2.77 -2.73
CA PRO A 262 8.16 -2.24 -4.09
C PRO A 262 6.78 -1.96 -4.72
N MET A 263 5.81 -2.82 -4.47
CA MET A 263 4.45 -2.67 -4.97
C MET A 263 3.74 -1.45 -4.40
N THR A 264 3.96 -1.13 -3.13
CA THR A 264 3.38 0.08 -2.51
C THR A 264 3.79 1.35 -3.27
N ILE A 265 5.06 1.44 -3.69
CA ILE A 265 5.56 2.59 -4.45
C ILE A 265 4.96 2.60 -5.86
N ALA A 266 4.89 1.45 -6.53
CA ALA A 266 4.30 1.35 -7.87
C ALA A 266 2.83 1.77 -7.85
N MET A 267 2.05 1.34 -6.86
CA MET A 267 0.64 1.73 -6.72
C MET A 267 0.46 3.22 -6.43
N LEU A 268 1.37 3.84 -5.68
CA LEU A 268 1.34 5.28 -5.49
C LEU A 268 1.54 6.04 -6.81
N MET A 269 2.47 5.59 -7.65
CA MET A 269 2.69 6.17 -8.97
C MET A 269 1.46 5.95 -9.87
N GLU A 270 0.89 4.76 -9.86
CA GLU A 270 -0.31 4.44 -10.61
C GLU A 270 -1.51 5.30 -10.19
N ASN A 271 -1.76 5.45 -8.89
CA ASN A 271 -2.82 6.31 -8.37
C ASN A 271 -2.58 7.79 -8.74
N THR A 272 -1.30 8.25 -8.75
CA THR A 272 -0.97 9.63 -9.16
C THR A 272 -1.27 9.87 -10.64
N VAL A 273 -0.97 8.91 -11.49
CA VAL A 273 -1.30 8.98 -12.92
C VAL A 273 -2.81 8.92 -13.13
N GLU A 274 -3.52 8.04 -12.43
CA GLU A 274 -4.99 7.98 -12.46
C GLU A 274 -5.63 9.31 -12.02
N ALA A 275 -5.06 9.96 -10.98
CA ALA A 275 -5.53 11.28 -10.55
C ALA A 275 -5.37 12.33 -11.66
N ALA A 276 -4.26 12.32 -12.39
CA ALA A 276 -4.04 13.21 -13.53
C ALA A 276 -4.98 12.92 -14.70
N GLU A 277 -5.26 11.65 -14.99
CA GLU A 277 -6.24 11.26 -16.03
C GLU A 277 -7.64 11.75 -15.71
N ASN A 278 -8.04 11.70 -14.44
CA ASN A 278 -9.35 12.17 -14.00
C ASN A 278 -9.58 13.67 -14.25
N THR A 279 -8.52 14.48 -14.36
CA THR A 279 -8.65 15.92 -14.69
C THR A 279 -9.00 16.18 -16.16
N ILE A 280 -8.82 15.19 -17.04
CA ILE A 280 -9.09 15.35 -18.48
C ILE A 280 -10.51 14.87 -18.84
N VAL A 281 -11.09 14.02 -18.02
CA VAL A 281 -12.39 13.35 -18.28
C VAL A 281 -13.55 14.14 -17.66
N GLY A 282 -13.26 15.20 -16.88
CA GLY A 282 -14.24 16.07 -16.21
C GLY A 282 -14.83 17.16 -17.07
#